data_2146722da9bf9fb097d3c283e295e1ec
#
_entry.id   2146722da9bf9fb097d3c283e295e1ec
#
_cell.length_a   1.000
_cell.length_b   1.000
_cell.length_c   1.000
_cell.angle_alpha   90.00
_cell.angle_beta   90.00
_cell.angle_gamma   90.00
#
_symmetry.space_group_name_H-M   'P 1'
#
loop_
_entity.id
_entity.type
_entity.pdbx_description
1 polymer ?
#
loop_
_entity_poly.entity_id
_entity_poly.type
_entity_poly.pdbx_seq_one_letter_code
_entity_poly.pdbx_strand_id
1 'polypeptide(L)'
;MKRKNLLLLMIIAAIALQTNISLFAQEMDKMWGEQKSKNTESKRGRFFEWGNYAMFVHWGLYSQLANQWEGRTYYGIGEWLLNKNMAGIPVDEYKATAKTFNPSEFNAKALAQLAKDAGMKYIIITSKHHDGFAMYHSQCNKFNIVDATPFKRDPMKELSEACEELGLGFGFYYSHNQDWTYPGGSGGPKVDSEGNPKNFDNYFFEKCLPQVEEITKNYGKIELIWFDTPGGIPEK
;
A
#
# COMPACT_ATOMS: atom_id res chain seq x y z
N MET A 1 -30.96 -51.06 -7.53
CA MET A 1 -30.63 -50.24 -8.71
C MET A 1 -29.53 -50.91 -9.49
N LYS A 2 -29.73 -51.25 -10.78
CA LYS A 2 -28.72 -52.01 -11.55
C LYS A 2 -27.48 -51.11 -11.78
N ARG A 3 -26.28 -51.66 -11.69
CA ARG A 3 -24.98 -50.95 -11.86
C ARG A 3 -24.93 -50.01 -13.07
N LYS A 4 -25.61 -50.37 -14.17
CA LYS A 4 -25.72 -49.52 -15.38
C LYS A 4 -26.45 -48.19 -15.12
N ASN A 5 -27.49 -48.17 -14.30
CA ASN A 5 -28.27 -46.96 -13.99
C ASN A 5 -27.45 -46.00 -13.08
N LEU A 6 -26.61 -46.57 -12.18
CA LEU A 6 -25.74 -45.76 -11.33
C LEU A 6 -24.64 -45.07 -12.17
N LEU A 7 -24.04 -45.79 -13.12
CA LEU A 7 -23.01 -45.23 -14.02
C LEU A 7 -23.60 -44.11 -14.91
N LEU A 8 -24.83 -44.33 -15.43
CA LEU A 8 -25.51 -43.31 -16.23
C LEU A 8 -25.81 -42.04 -15.41
N LEU A 9 -26.24 -42.18 -14.17
CA LEU A 9 -26.50 -41.05 -13.27
C LEU A 9 -25.21 -40.28 -12.94
N MET A 10 -24.09 -40.99 -12.73
CA MET A 10 -22.79 -40.35 -12.50
C MET A 10 -22.32 -39.57 -13.73
N ILE A 11 -22.51 -40.11 -14.94
CA ILE A 11 -22.15 -39.42 -16.19
C ILE A 11 -23.02 -38.16 -16.38
N ILE A 12 -24.32 -38.23 -16.15
CA ILE A 12 -25.24 -37.10 -16.24
C ILE A 12 -24.86 -36.03 -15.20
N ALA A 13 -24.54 -36.41 -13.97
CA ALA A 13 -24.12 -35.49 -12.94
C ALA A 13 -22.79 -34.81 -13.28
N ALA A 14 -21.82 -35.56 -13.87
CA ALA A 14 -20.55 -35.01 -14.29
C ALA A 14 -20.71 -34.01 -15.47
N ILE A 15 -21.56 -34.31 -16.44
CA ILE A 15 -21.89 -33.41 -17.56
C ILE A 15 -22.59 -32.15 -17.03
N ALA A 16 -23.56 -32.29 -16.13
CA ALA A 16 -24.25 -31.14 -15.53
C ALA A 16 -23.29 -30.24 -14.71
N LEU A 17 -22.32 -30.83 -14.03
CA LEU A 17 -21.29 -30.12 -13.29
C LEU A 17 -20.35 -29.33 -14.24
N GLN A 18 -19.92 -29.98 -15.33
CA GLN A 18 -19.08 -29.35 -16.35
C GLN A 18 -19.79 -28.19 -17.07
N THR A 19 -21.08 -28.34 -17.39
CA THR A 19 -21.85 -27.27 -18.02
C THR A 19 -22.04 -26.07 -17.11
N ASN A 20 -22.29 -26.29 -15.82
CA ASN A 20 -22.39 -25.19 -14.85
C ASN A 20 -21.06 -24.44 -14.65
N ILE A 21 -19.94 -25.17 -14.58
CA ILE A 21 -18.61 -24.56 -14.51
C ILE A 21 -18.31 -23.74 -15.77
N SER A 22 -18.65 -24.27 -16.94
CA SER A 22 -18.45 -23.57 -18.23
C SER A 22 -19.29 -22.29 -18.34
N LEU A 23 -20.56 -22.34 -17.91
CA LEU A 23 -21.43 -21.17 -17.89
C LEU A 23 -20.92 -20.09 -16.91
N PHE A 24 -20.51 -20.50 -15.72
CA PHE A 24 -19.93 -19.58 -14.73
C PHE A 24 -18.63 -18.93 -15.26
N ALA A 25 -17.76 -19.72 -15.90
CA ALA A 25 -16.54 -19.19 -16.50
C ALA A 25 -16.86 -18.19 -17.64
N GLN A 26 -17.87 -18.47 -18.48
CA GLN A 26 -18.30 -17.54 -19.55
C GLN A 26 -18.90 -16.25 -18.98
N GLU A 27 -19.67 -16.30 -17.90
CA GLU A 27 -20.18 -15.10 -17.24
C GLU A 27 -19.06 -14.27 -16.62
N MET A 28 -18.07 -14.92 -15.98
CA MET A 28 -16.89 -14.26 -15.45
C MET A 28 -16.06 -13.61 -16.57
N ASP A 29 -15.80 -14.32 -17.66
CA ASP A 29 -15.08 -13.78 -18.82
C ASP A 29 -15.80 -12.59 -19.45
N LYS A 30 -17.13 -12.65 -19.53
CA LYS A 30 -17.93 -11.52 -20.03
C LYS A 30 -17.83 -10.32 -19.11
N MET A 31 -17.98 -10.50 -17.80
CA MET A 31 -17.90 -9.44 -16.82
C MET A 31 -16.50 -8.79 -16.82
N TRP A 32 -15.44 -9.59 -16.84
CA TRP A 32 -14.06 -9.11 -16.91
C TRP A 32 -13.75 -8.45 -18.25
N GLY A 33 -14.27 -8.99 -19.36
CA GLY A 33 -14.10 -8.41 -20.68
C GLY A 33 -14.75 -7.03 -20.81
N GLU A 34 -15.97 -6.84 -20.28
CA GLU A 34 -16.63 -5.55 -20.23
C GLU A 34 -15.87 -4.53 -19.36
N GLN A 35 -15.38 -4.96 -18.19
CA GLN A 35 -14.56 -4.11 -17.32
C GLN A 35 -13.22 -3.75 -17.95
N LYS A 36 -12.58 -4.71 -18.62
CA LYS A 36 -11.34 -4.49 -19.36
C LYS A 36 -11.54 -3.48 -20.49
N SER A 37 -12.62 -3.62 -21.28
CA SER A 37 -12.94 -2.68 -22.35
C SER A 37 -13.10 -1.25 -21.84
N LYS A 38 -13.91 -1.05 -20.80
CA LYS A 38 -14.08 0.25 -20.15
C LYS A 38 -12.78 0.85 -19.65
N ASN A 39 -11.92 0.03 -19.05
CA ASN A 39 -10.63 0.47 -18.54
C ASN A 39 -9.66 0.82 -19.68
N THR A 40 -9.66 0.04 -20.76
CA THR A 40 -8.83 0.29 -21.95
C THR A 40 -9.22 1.59 -22.64
N GLU A 41 -10.52 1.82 -22.84
CA GLU A 41 -11.04 3.07 -23.40
C GLU A 41 -10.66 4.29 -22.57
N SER A 42 -10.72 4.19 -21.24
CA SER A 42 -10.34 5.26 -20.32
C SER A 42 -8.83 5.42 -20.14
N LYS A 43 -7.99 4.58 -20.74
CA LYS A 43 -6.54 4.45 -20.50
C LYS A 43 -6.15 4.16 -19.03
N ARG A 44 -7.12 3.83 -18.19
CA ARG A 44 -6.92 3.54 -16.75
C ARG A 44 -6.58 2.07 -16.45
N GLY A 45 -6.82 1.16 -17.42
CA GLY A 45 -6.65 -0.28 -17.23
C GLY A 45 -5.35 -0.85 -17.75
N ARG A 46 -4.39 -0.02 -18.14
CA ARG A 46 -3.11 -0.46 -18.69
C ARG A 46 -2.34 -1.36 -17.73
N PHE A 47 -2.51 -1.15 -16.45
CA PHE A 47 -1.99 -2.00 -15.38
C PHE A 47 -2.40 -3.47 -15.57
N PHE A 48 -3.68 -3.73 -15.83
CA PHE A 48 -4.20 -5.09 -15.97
C PHE A 48 -3.85 -5.74 -17.33
N GLU A 49 -3.58 -4.94 -18.34
CA GLU A 49 -3.17 -5.45 -19.67
C GLU A 49 -1.73 -5.92 -19.69
N TRP A 50 -0.84 -5.21 -19.00
CA TRP A 50 0.58 -5.52 -18.97
C TRP A 50 0.91 -6.71 -18.06
N GLY A 51 0.04 -7.00 -17.12
CA GLY A 51 0.15 -8.07 -16.13
C GLY A 51 -0.10 -7.58 -14.73
N ASN A 52 -0.53 -8.48 -13.86
CA ASN A 52 -0.93 -8.16 -12.48
C ASN A 52 -0.06 -8.87 -11.42
N TYR A 53 1.16 -9.29 -11.80
CA TYR A 53 2.13 -9.83 -10.85
C TYR A 53 3.10 -8.71 -10.42
N ALA A 54 3.02 -8.35 -9.15
CA ALA A 54 3.75 -7.21 -8.60
C ALA A 54 4.41 -7.57 -7.25
N MET A 55 5.49 -6.88 -6.93
CA MET A 55 6.05 -6.84 -5.58
C MET A 55 5.32 -5.75 -4.79
N PHE A 56 4.68 -6.11 -3.68
CA PHE A 56 4.08 -5.16 -2.76
C PHE A 56 4.89 -5.12 -1.46
N VAL A 57 5.50 -3.97 -1.17
CA VAL A 57 6.42 -3.80 -0.04
C VAL A 57 5.82 -2.88 1.00
N HIS A 58 5.71 -3.39 2.24
CA HIS A 58 5.41 -2.57 3.42
C HIS A 58 6.73 -2.28 4.15
N TRP A 59 7.14 -1.01 4.17
CA TRP A 59 8.39 -0.58 4.78
C TRP A 59 8.23 0.80 5.42
N GLY A 60 8.61 0.94 6.67
CA GLY A 60 8.48 2.15 7.45
C GLY A 60 9.24 2.06 8.78
N LEU A 61 9.03 3.01 9.68
CA LEU A 61 9.65 2.99 11.02
C LEU A 61 9.34 1.71 11.80
N TYR A 62 8.14 1.17 11.63
CA TYR A 62 7.71 -0.09 12.24
C TYR A 62 8.62 -1.27 11.87
N SER A 63 9.31 -1.23 10.73
CA SER A 63 10.19 -2.33 10.29
C SER A 63 11.40 -2.50 11.20
N GLN A 64 11.97 -1.41 11.77
CA GLN A 64 13.10 -1.52 12.72
C GLN A 64 12.68 -2.07 14.07
N LEU A 65 11.39 -1.94 14.43
CA LEU A 65 10.87 -2.40 15.72
C LEU A 65 10.62 -3.92 15.73
N ALA A 66 10.50 -4.55 14.56
CA ALA A 66 10.33 -6.00 14.41
C ALA A 66 9.28 -6.60 15.35
N ASN A 67 8.13 -5.93 15.48
CA ASN A 67 7.05 -6.29 16.41
C ASN A 67 7.44 -6.33 17.90
N GLN A 68 8.47 -5.60 18.29
CA GLN A 68 8.93 -5.53 19.68
C GLN A 68 8.82 -4.12 20.24
N TRP A 69 8.33 -4.01 21.46
CA TRP A 69 8.29 -2.77 22.21
C TRP A 69 8.46 -3.04 23.71
N GLU A 70 9.34 -2.30 24.38
CA GLU A 70 9.65 -2.45 25.82
C GLU A 70 9.90 -3.90 26.25
N GLY A 71 10.67 -4.65 25.46
CA GLY A 71 11.04 -6.03 25.74
C GLY A 71 9.90 -7.05 25.53
N ARG A 72 8.76 -6.64 24.98
CA ARG A 72 7.64 -7.52 24.63
C ARG A 72 7.55 -7.74 23.15
N THR A 73 7.18 -8.95 22.72
CA THR A 73 6.84 -9.28 21.34
C THR A 73 5.33 -9.21 21.17
N TYR A 74 4.90 -8.50 20.12
CA TYR A 74 3.50 -8.37 19.75
C TYR A 74 3.24 -9.18 18.49
N TYR A 75 2.31 -10.14 18.57
CA TYR A 75 1.95 -10.95 17.43
C TYR A 75 0.83 -10.27 16.62
N GLY A 76 1.02 -10.15 15.31
CA GLY A 76 0.06 -9.51 14.42
C GLY A 76 0.73 -8.74 13.27
N ILE A 77 0.06 -7.70 12.83
CA ILE A 77 0.46 -6.88 11.68
C ILE A 77 1.51 -5.85 12.14
N GLY A 78 2.76 -5.98 11.68
CA GLY A 78 3.90 -5.18 12.17
C GLY A 78 3.75 -3.68 12.01
N GLU A 79 3.17 -3.24 10.92
CA GLU A 79 2.88 -1.83 10.65
C GLU A 79 1.79 -1.23 11.55
N TRP A 80 1.12 -2.06 12.35
CA TRP A 80 0.13 -1.65 13.34
C TRP A 80 0.69 -1.54 14.77
N LEU A 81 1.98 -1.75 14.97
CA LEU A 81 2.59 -1.79 16.32
C LEU A 81 2.30 -0.52 17.13
N LEU A 82 2.30 0.67 16.50
CA LEU A 82 1.90 1.94 17.13
C LEU A 82 0.46 1.93 17.65
N ASN A 83 -0.44 1.17 16.99
CA ASN A 83 -1.88 1.22 17.28
C ASN A 83 -2.18 0.79 18.72
N LYS A 84 -3.18 1.47 19.33
CA LYS A 84 -3.64 1.19 20.70
C LYS A 84 -4.11 -0.25 20.95
N ASN A 85 -4.51 -0.95 19.89
CA ASN A 85 -4.92 -2.35 19.96
C ASN A 85 -3.74 -3.34 19.89
N MET A 86 -2.51 -2.84 19.71
CA MET A 86 -1.26 -3.60 19.78
C MET A 86 -0.38 -3.09 20.93
N ALA A 87 0.77 -2.49 20.64
CA ALA A 87 1.62 -1.95 21.70
C ALA A 87 1.10 -0.64 22.30
N GLY A 88 0.33 0.14 21.53
CA GLY A 88 -0.18 1.42 21.98
C GLY A 88 0.91 2.43 22.30
N ILE A 89 1.95 2.47 21.49
CA ILE A 89 3.12 3.30 21.71
C ILE A 89 2.72 4.78 21.78
N PRO A 90 3.16 5.55 22.76
CA PRO A 90 2.95 7.00 22.77
C PRO A 90 3.51 7.65 21.49
N VAL A 91 2.77 8.56 20.90
CA VAL A 91 3.10 9.17 19.59
C VAL A 91 4.52 9.77 19.57
N ASP A 92 4.91 10.47 20.63
CA ASP A 92 6.22 11.12 20.71
C ASP A 92 7.35 10.09 20.82
N GLU A 93 7.13 8.99 21.55
CA GLU A 93 8.08 7.90 21.64
C GLU A 93 8.24 7.18 20.29
N TYR A 94 7.13 6.92 19.60
CA TYR A 94 7.19 6.36 18.25
C TYR A 94 7.94 7.29 17.28
N LYS A 95 7.62 8.58 17.27
CA LYS A 95 8.33 9.56 16.44
C LYS A 95 9.83 9.61 16.75
N ALA A 96 10.22 9.43 18.02
CA ALA A 96 11.62 9.43 18.42
C ALA A 96 12.41 8.26 17.79
N THR A 97 11.76 7.15 17.40
CA THR A 97 12.43 6.01 16.75
C THR A 97 13.03 6.38 15.38
N ALA A 98 12.54 7.46 14.75
CA ALA A 98 13.12 7.98 13.51
C ALA A 98 14.60 8.35 13.67
N LYS A 99 15.03 8.79 14.86
CA LYS A 99 16.42 9.18 15.13
C LYS A 99 17.44 8.04 14.99
N THR A 100 16.97 6.79 15.07
CA THR A 100 17.80 5.59 14.93
C THR A 100 17.54 4.84 13.63
N PHE A 101 16.55 5.25 12.84
CA PHE A 101 16.20 4.61 11.57
C PHE A 101 17.22 4.97 10.50
N ASN A 102 18.19 4.07 10.28
CA ASN A 102 19.25 4.26 9.28
C ASN A 102 19.43 3.02 8.41
N PRO A 103 18.58 2.82 7.38
CA PRO A 103 18.68 1.67 6.48
C PRO A 103 19.84 1.84 5.46
N SER A 104 21.09 1.98 5.92
CA SER A 104 22.27 2.25 5.10
C SER A 104 22.47 1.25 3.96
N GLU A 105 22.05 0.00 4.17
CA GLU A 105 22.17 -1.10 3.20
C GLU A 105 21.06 -1.09 2.13
N PHE A 106 20.12 -0.15 2.18
CA PHE A 106 19.08 -0.06 1.15
C PHE A 106 19.70 0.17 -0.23
N ASN A 107 19.37 -0.74 -1.15
CA ASN A 107 19.82 -0.71 -2.54
C ASN A 107 18.62 -0.85 -3.48
N ALA A 108 18.17 0.27 -4.01
CA ALA A 108 17.02 0.36 -4.89
C ALA A 108 17.17 -0.51 -6.15
N LYS A 109 18.36 -0.50 -6.75
CA LYS A 109 18.64 -1.25 -7.98
C LYS A 109 18.62 -2.75 -7.75
N ALA A 110 19.15 -3.22 -6.61
CA ALA A 110 19.10 -4.64 -6.26
C ALA A 110 17.66 -5.10 -6.00
N LEU A 111 16.82 -4.28 -5.34
CA LEU A 111 15.42 -4.58 -5.10
C LEU A 111 14.62 -4.63 -6.41
N ALA A 112 14.81 -3.65 -7.29
CA ALA A 112 14.17 -3.62 -8.59
C ALA A 112 14.62 -4.79 -9.48
N GLN A 113 15.91 -5.15 -9.47
CA GLN A 113 16.42 -6.30 -10.20
C GLN A 113 15.81 -7.60 -9.70
N LEU A 114 15.68 -7.77 -8.38
CA LEU A 114 15.02 -8.94 -7.78
C LEU A 114 13.58 -9.09 -8.27
N ALA A 115 12.81 -8.00 -8.31
CA ALA A 115 11.45 -8.01 -8.83
C ALA A 115 11.40 -8.41 -10.30
N LYS A 116 12.32 -7.86 -11.11
CA LYS A 116 12.44 -8.18 -12.54
C LYS A 116 12.78 -9.64 -12.77
N ASP A 117 13.76 -10.17 -12.06
CA ASP A 117 14.22 -11.56 -12.18
C ASP A 117 13.12 -12.55 -11.76
N ALA A 118 12.27 -12.15 -10.80
CA ALA A 118 11.08 -12.91 -10.42
C ALA A 118 9.92 -12.83 -11.43
N GLY A 119 10.07 -12.07 -12.53
CA GLY A 119 9.04 -11.91 -13.56
C GLY A 119 7.94 -10.92 -13.21
N MET A 120 8.11 -10.15 -12.13
CA MET A 120 7.15 -9.11 -11.73
C MET A 120 7.16 -7.94 -12.71
N LYS A 121 6.02 -7.24 -12.80
CA LYS A 121 5.83 -6.10 -13.71
C LYS A 121 5.89 -4.76 -13.00
N TYR A 122 5.63 -4.76 -11.69
CA TYR A 122 5.50 -3.55 -10.89
C TYR A 122 6.12 -3.74 -9.51
N ILE A 123 6.59 -2.63 -8.94
CA ILE A 123 6.84 -2.52 -7.50
C ILE A 123 5.87 -1.49 -6.95
N ILE A 124 5.14 -1.86 -5.91
CA ILE A 124 4.26 -0.97 -5.14
C ILE A 124 4.81 -0.94 -3.72
N ILE A 125 5.06 0.26 -3.19
CA ILE A 125 5.68 0.43 -1.88
C ILE A 125 4.96 1.47 -1.03
N THR A 126 4.96 1.29 0.28
CA THR A 126 4.38 2.25 1.21
C THR A 126 5.13 3.57 1.20
N SER A 127 4.52 4.61 0.63
CA SER A 127 5.02 5.98 0.75
C SER A 127 4.71 6.60 2.11
N LYS A 128 3.53 6.31 2.66
CA LYS A 128 3.11 6.61 4.04
C LYS A 128 2.08 5.59 4.49
N HIS A 129 2.33 4.91 5.62
CA HIS A 129 1.35 4.03 6.26
C HIS A 129 0.53 4.80 7.32
N HIS A 130 -0.29 4.11 8.10
CA HIS A 130 -1.15 4.68 9.15
C HIS A 130 -0.37 5.39 10.26
N ASP A 131 0.91 5.05 10.46
CA ASP A 131 1.82 5.68 11.42
C ASP A 131 2.18 7.13 11.04
N GLY A 132 1.82 7.55 9.84
CA GLY A 132 2.01 8.92 9.37
C GLY A 132 3.44 9.28 8.96
N PHE A 133 4.39 8.33 9.03
CA PHE A 133 5.76 8.56 8.58
C PHE A 133 5.88 8.48 7.07
N ALA A 134 6.42 9.53 6.44
CA ALA A 134 6.67 9.53 5.00
C ALA A 134 8.02 8.90 4.67
N MET A 135 8.03 7.83 3.88
CA MET A 135 9.24 7.13 3.43
C MET A 135 9.91 7.82 2.23
N TYR A 136 9.59 9.08 1.99
CA TYR A 136 10.11 9.93 0.93
C TYR A 136 10.32 11.36 1.46
N HIS A 137 10.98 12.23 0.69
CA HIS A 137 11.21 13.62 1.05
C HIS A 137 9.95 14.48 0.88
N SER A 138 9.08 14.49 1.87
CA SER A 138 7.89 15.35 1.90
C SER A 138 8.26 16.78 2.27
N GLN A 139 7.82 17.77 1.50
CA GLN A 139 8.04 19.19 1.77
C GLN A 139 7.03 19.74 2.78
N CYS A 140 5.81 19.18 2.80
CA CYS A 140 4.74 19.66 3.67
C CYS A 140 4.84 19.13 5.11
N ASN A 141 5.63 18.06 5.36
CA ASN A 141 5.75 17.48 6.70
C ASN A 141 7.15 16.95 6.99
N LYS A 142 7.75 17.38 8.10
CA LYS A 142 9.11 17.00 8.50
C LYS A 142 9.22 15.61 9.15
N PHE A 143 8.13 14.95 9.42
CA PHE A 143 8.13 13.56 9.87
C PHE A 143 8.26 12.63 8.64
N ASN A 144 9.45 12.68 8.03
CA ASN A 144 9.81 11.92 6.85
C ASN A 144 11.24 11.38 6.93
N ILE A 145 11.58 10.42 6.09
CA ILE A 145 12.85 9.70 6.13
C ILE A 145 14.07 10.59 5.90
N VAL A 146 13.95 11.66 5.11
CA VAL A 146 15.06 12.57 4.83
C VAL A 146 15.30 13.53 5.98
N ASP A 147 14.23 14.15 6.51
CA ASP A 147 14.38 15.19 7.54
C ASP A 147 14.55 14.60 8.94
N ALA A 148 13.81 13.54 9.28
CA ALA A 148 13.73 13.02 10.65
C ALA A 148 14.76 11.93 10.98
N THR A 149 15.47 11.37 9.99
CA THR A 149 16.37 10.23 10.19
C THR A 149 17.82 10.57 9.86
N PRO A 150 18.80 9.78 10.34
CA PRO A 150 20.20 9.91 9.91
C PRO A 150 20.44 9.42 8.47
N PHE A 151 19.52 8.71 7.86
CA PHE A 151 19.66 8.15 6.51
C PHE A 151 19.81 9.22 5.42
N LYS A 152 19.07 10.33 5.51
CA LYS A 152 19.18 11.52 4.65
C LYS A 152 19.05 11.28 3.14
N ARG A 153 18.53 10.13 2.72
CA ARG A 153 18.28 9.78 1.32
C ARG A 153 16.78 9.62 1.11
N ASP A 154 16.35 9.77 -0.14
CA ASP A 154 14.97 9.50 -0.56
C ASP A 154 14.90 8.14 -1.27
N PRO A 155 14.57 7.05 -0.55
CA PRO A 155 14.56 5.71 -1.14
C PRO A 155 13.45 5.52 -2.18
N MET A 156 12.38 6.32 -2.13
CA MET A 156 11.31 6.26 -3.13
C MET A 156 11.78 6.84 -4.45
N LYS A 157 12.57 7.92 -4.41
CA LYS A 157 13.18 8.49 -5.60
C LYS A 157 14.14 7.51 -6.25
N GLU A 158 15.04 6.94 -5.45
CA GLU A 158 16.00 5.94 -5.93
C GLU A 158 15.30 4.71 -6.53
N LEU A 159 14.22 4.24 -5.90
CA LEU A 159 13.50 3.05 -6.37
C LEU A 159 12.69 3.34 -7.64
N SER A 160 12.08 4.52 -7.75
CA SER A 160 11.35 4.90 -8.98
C SER A 160 12.29 4.97 -10.19
N GLU A 161 13.48 5.55 -10.00
CA GLU A 161 14.51 5.63 -11.04
C GLU A 161 15.04 4.23 -11.42
N ALA A 162 15.29 3.37 -10.44
CA ALA A 162 15.71 1.99 -10.71
C ALA A 162 14.63 1.17 -11.44
N CYS A 163 13.35 1.38 -11.13
CA CYS A 163 12.25 0.75 -11.84
C CYS A 163 12.18 1.23 -13.30
N GLU A 164 12.35 2.52 -13.55
CA GLU A 164 12.37 3.10 -14.89
C GLU A 164 13.52 2.51 -15.72
N GLU A 165 14.75 2.49 -15.17
CA GLU A 165 15.92 1.89 -15.84
C GLU A 165 15.69 0.41 -16.22
N LEU A 166 14.99 -0.34 -15.40
CA LEU A 166 14.76 -1.78 -15.60
C LEU A 166 13.47 -2.09 -16.37
N GLY A 167 12.68 -1.08 -16.74
CA GLY A 167 11.41 -1.23 -17.44
C GLY A 167 10.31 -1.84 -16.57
N LEU A 168 10.37 -1.64 -15.26
CA LEU A 168 9.31 -1.99 -14.30
C LEU A 168 8.37 -0.81 -14.11
N GLY A 169 7.08 -1.07 -13.87
CA GLY A 169 6.15 -0.08 -13.37
C GLY A 169 6.42 0.23 -11.90
N PHE A 170 6.16 1.47 -11.49
CA PHE A 170 6.30 1.91 -10.11
C PHE A 170 4.99 2.48 -9.58
N GLY A 171 4.69 2.20 -8.33
CA GLY A 171 3.48 2.67 -7.67
C GLY A 171 3.64 2.80 -6.17
N PHE A 172 2.67 3.50 -5.57
CA PHE A 172 2.65 3.76 -4.15
C PHE A 172 1.45 3.13 -3.46
N TYR A 173 1.64 2.70 -2.22
CA TYR A 173 0.60 2.64 -1.21
C TYR A 173 0.60 3.95 -0.44
N TYR A 174 -0.57 4.50 -0.17
CA TYR A 174 -0.74 5.70 0.65
C TYR A 174 -1.97 5.57 1.56
N SER A 175 -1.77 5.69 2.86
CA SER A 175 -2.84 5.76 3.85
C SER A 175 -3.44 7.16 3.88
N HIS A 176 -4.53 7.37 3.14
CA HIS A 176 -5.12 8.71 2.99
C HIS A 176 -6.05 9.11 4.13
N ASN A 177 -6.73 8.16 4.76
CA ASN A 177 -7.66 8.41 5.85
C ASN A 177 -6.99 8.34 7.22
N GLN A 178 -6.22 7.28 7.47
CA GLN A 178 -5.58 7.07 8.75
C GLN A 178 -4.21 7.76 8.82
N ASP A 179 -4.01 8.51 9.90
CA ASP A 179 -2.72 9.05 10.31
C ASP A 179 -2.70 9.16 11.84
N TRP A 180 -2.05 8.21 12.48
CA TRP A 180 -2.07 8.07 13.94
C TRP A 180 -1.15 9.05 14.67
N THR A 181 -0.33 9.78 13.94
CA THR A 181 0.66 10.72 14.49
C THR A 181 0.39 12.19 14.14
N TYR A 182 -0.54 12.44 13.22
CA TYR A 182 -0.86 13.80 12.79
C TYR A 182 -2.21 14.27 13.36
N PRO A 183 -2.28 15.51 13.93
CA PRO A 183 -3.51 16.04 14.45
C PRO A 183 -4.62 16.12 13.39
N GLY A 184 -5.78 15.57 13.72
CA GLY A 184 -6.94 15.51 12.82
C GLY A 184 -6.99 14.27 11.92
N GLY A 185 -5.89 13.55 11.72
CA GLY A 185 -5.90 12.26 11.02
C GLY A 185 -6.78 11.22 11.75
N SER A 186 -7.40 10.30 11.01
CA SER A 186 -8.18 9.24 11.64
C SER A 186 -7.28 8.37 12.53
N GLY A 187 -7.67 8.23 13.78
CA GLY A 187 -6.86 7.57 14.82
C GLY A 187 -5.75 8.41 15.43
N GLY A 188 -5.49 9.60 14.92
CA GLY A 188 -4.48 10.54 15.43
C GLY A 188 -4.98 11.46 16.56
N PRO A 189 -4.09 12.36 17.04
CA PRO A 189 -4.42 13.35 18.05
C PRO A 189 -5.59 14.27 17.63
N LYS A 190 -6.37 14.73 18.59
CA LYS A 190 -7.50 15.65 18.34
C LYS A 190 -7.11 17.12 18.49
N VAL A 191 -5.92 17.38 19.00
CA VAL A 191 -5.36 18.73 19.18
C VAL A 191 -3.91 18.72 18.65
N ASP A 192 -3.46 19.90 18.24
CA ASP A 192 -2.05 20.12 17.89
C ASP A 192 -1.17 20.32 19.15
N SER A 193 0.12 20.59 18.96
CA SER A 193 1.08 20.81 20.06
C SER A 193 0.79 22.07 20.89
N GLU A 194 -0.03 22.98 20.39
CA GLU A 194 -0.46 24.20 21.09
C GLU A 194 -1.80 24.02 21.80
N GLY A 195 -2.44 22.84 21.65
CA GLY A 195 -3.73 22.53 22.23
C GLY A 195 -4.94 22.95 21.37
N ASN A 196 -4.71 23.41 20.13
CA ASN A 196 -5.80 23.79 19.25
C ASN A 196 -6.52 22.56 18.68
N PRO A 197 -7.85 22.54 18.67
CA PRO A 197 -8.60 21.43 18.08
C PRO A 197 -8.31 21.27 16.59
N LYS A 198 -8.13 20.02 16.15
CA LYS A 198 -7.94 19.64 14.76
C LYS A 198 -8.96 18.58 14.35
N ASN A 199 -9.45 18.69 13.14
CA ASN A 199 -10.38 17.75 12.52
C ASN A 199 -9.77 17.14 11.26
N PHE A 200 -10.55 16.31 10.57
CA PHE A 200 -10.09 15.63 9.37
C PHE A 200 -9.76 16.60 8.21
N ASP A 201 -10.49 17.69 8.06
CA ASP A 201 -10.22 18.69 7.01
C ASP A 201 -8.86 19.35 7.23
N ASN A 202 -8.45 19.63 8.47
CA ASN A 202 -7.11 20.14 8.77
C ASN A 202 -6.03 19.15 8.30
N TYR A 203 -6.14 17.88 8.68
CA TYR A 203 -5.21 16.85 8.21
C TYR A 203 -5.23 16.70 6.69
N PHE A 204 -6.42 16.68 6.10
CA PHE A 204 -6.57 16.46 4.66
C PHE A 204 -5.89 17.56 3.84
N PHE A 205 -6.15 18.82 4.16
CA PHE A 205 -5.60 19.95 3.40
C PHE A 205 -4.16 20.31 3.78
N GLU A 206 -3.77 20.10 5.05
CA GLU A 206 -2.43 20.47 5.53
C GLU A 206 -1.38 19.38 5.22
N LYS A 207 -1.77 18.10 5.11
CA LYS A 207 -0.84 16.98 4.92
C LYS A 207 -1.24 16.01 3.81
N CYS A 208 -2.45 15.43 3.86
CA CYS A 208 -2.82 14.34 2.96
C CYS A 208 -2.78 14.76 1.49
N LEU A 209 -3.51 15.81 1.13
CA LEU A 209 -3.59 16.31 -0.25
C LEU A 209 -2.22 16.77 -0.78
N PRO A 210 -1.44 17.61 -0.06
CA PRO A 210 -0.10 17.96 -0.49
C PRO A 210 0.81 16.75 -0.71
N GLN A 211 0.77 15.76 0.20
CA GLN A 211 1.59 14.55 0.06
C GLN A 211 1.18 13.71 -1.16
N VAL A 212 -0.11 13.58 -1.45
CA VAL A 212 -0.58 12.89 -2.66
C VAL A 212 -0.12 13.63 -3.92
N GLU A 213 -0.15 14.96 -3.92
CA GLU A 213 0.42 15.76 -5.02
C GLU A 213 1.91 15.55 -5.18
N GLU A 214 2.68 15.50 -4.09
CA GLU A 214 4.12 15.24 -4.12
C GLU A 214 4.44 13.89 -4.79
N ILE A 215 3.80 12.80 -4.33
CA ILE A 215 4.08 11.46 -4.86
C ILE A 215 3.59 11.26 -6.30
N THR A 216 2.60 12.02 -6.76
CA THR A 216 2.13 11.95 -8.15
C THR A 216 2.96 12.77 -9.12
N LYS A 217 3.64 13.82 -8.63
CA LYS A 217 4.37 14.78 -9.49
C LYS A 217 5.88 14.55 -9.53
N ASN A 218 6.49 14.03 -8.44
CA ASN A 218 7.93 14.11 -8.25
C ASN A 218 8.69 12.79 -8.48
N TYR A 219 7.98 11.68 -8.73
CA TYR A 219 8.57 10.33 -8.79
C TYR A 219 8.43 9.67 -10.17
N GLY A 220 8.40 10.48 -11.24
CA GLY A 220 8.27 9.99 -12.61
C GLY A 220 6.87 9.47 -12.90
N LYS A 221 6.79 8.42 -13.72
CA LYS A 221 5.52 7.82 -14.12
C LYS A 221 5.01 6.88 -13.04
N ILE A 222 3.91 7.24 -12.39
CA ILE A 222 3.23 6.41 -11.41
C ILE A 222 2.14 5.59 -12.10
N GLU A 223 2.26 4.26 -12.03
CA GLU A 223 1.30 3.33 -12.64
C GLU A 223 0.09 3.05 -11.74
N LEU A 224 0.28 3.06 -10.41
CA LEU A 224 -0.76 2.76 -9.44
C LEU A 224 -0.54 3.55 -8.15
N ILE A 225 -1.64 4.03 -7.56
CA ILE A 225 -1.68 4.41 -6.14
C ILE A 225 -2.74 3.55 -5.46
N TRP A 226 -2.30 2.82 -4.42
CA TRP A 226 -3.18 2.07 -3.55
C TRP A 226 -3.60 2.94 -2.37
N PHE A 227 -4.82 3.45 -2.41
CA PHE A 227 -5.44 4.14 -1.28
C PHE A 227 -6.09 3.10 -0.37
N ASP A 228 -5.54 2.97 0.86
CA ASP A 228 -6.00 1.98 1.81
C ASP A 228 -7.04 2.54 2.78
N THR A 229 -7.94 1.67 3.24
CA THR A 229 -8.98 1.98 4.24
C THR A 229 -9.78 3.26 3.93
N PRO A 230 -10.57 3.28 2.83
CA PRO A 230 -11.22 4.50 2.33
C PRO A 230 -12.41 5.01 3.17
N GLY A 231 -12.65 4.46 4.35
CA GLY A 231 -13.75 4.88 5.22
C GLY A 231 -13.57 6.28 5.83
N GLY A 232 -14.66 6.95 6.10
CA GLY A 232 -14.68 8.19 6.89
C GLY A 232 -14.34 9.49 6.16
N ILE A 233 -14.14 9.47 4.85
CA ILE A 233 -14.02 10.71 4.06
C ILE A 233 -15.41 11.21 3.74
N PRO A 234 -15.79 12.44 4.18
CA PRO A 234 -17.10 13.00 3.88
C PRO A 234 -17.28 13.16 2.36
N GLU A 235 -18.45 12.77 1.84
CA GLU A 235 -18.88 13.22 0.53
C GLU A 235 -19.09 14.73 0.56
N LYS A 236 -18.44 15.48 -0.33
CA LYS A 236 -18.68 16.90 -0.53
C LYS A 236 -19.54 17.13 -1.75
#